data_00bd9c813301c21b27365119618e5d7d
#
_entry.id   00bd9c813301c21b27365119618e5d7d
#
_cell.length_a   1.000
_cell.length_b   1.000
_cell.length_c   1.000
_cell.angle_alpha   90.00
_cell.angle_beta   90.00
_cell.angle_gamma   90.00
#
_symmetry.space_group_name_H-M   'P 1'
#
loop_
_entity.id
_entity.type
_entity.pdbx_description
1 polymer ?
#
loop_
_entity_poly.entity_id
_entity_poly.type
_entity_poly.pdbx_seq_one_letter_code
_entity_poly.pdbx_strand_id
1 'polypeptide(L)'
;MDELRLLLQRGKSTNVSTPGMLHIDGKFECFTLEDIVRPPGVKVYGQTAIPAGIYEVQLTYSPKFSPKYGGLAIPLLVAVANFLGVRIHWGNKAADTDGCILVGDAPGVDWVGQSRVAFDRLYAKLQAAVGAGKKITIEIREAV
;
A
#
# COMPACT_ATOMS: atom_id res chain seq x y z
N MET A 1 12.88 19.13 -1.40
CA MET A 1 13.40 18.33 -0.44
C MET A 1 12.33 17.92 0.46
N ASP A 2 11.65 18.39 0.92
CA ASP A 2 10.67 18.08 1.88
C ASP A 2 9.68 17.03 1.38
N GLU A 3 10.22 15.88 1.04
CA GLU A 3 9.48 14.75 0.50
C GLU A 3 9.89 13.47 1.23
N LEU A 4 8.89 12.69 1.65
CA LEU A 4 9.09 11.33 2.14
C LEU A 4 8.82 10.39 0.98
N ARG A 5 9.81 9.57 0.62
CA ARG A 5 9.73 8.69 -0.55
C ARG A 5 9.58 7.26 -0.12
N LEU A 6 8.45 6.67 -0.51
CA LEU A 6 8.21 5.25 -0.35
C LEU A 6 8.53 4.55 -1.68
N LEU A 7 9.14 3.37 -1.57
CA LEU A 7 9.37 2.50 -2.71
C LEU A 7 8.78 1.13 -2.42
N LEU A 8 7.82 0.70 -3.23
CA LEU A 8 7.28 -0.65 -3.19
C LEU A 8 7.88 -1.44 -4.35
N GLN A 9 8.78 -2.36 -4.03
CA GLN A 9 9.34 -3.28 -5.01
C GLN A 9 8.53 -4.56 -4.97
N ARG A 10 7.78 -4.82 -6.04
CA ARG A 10 6.98 -6.03 -6.19
C ARG A 10 7.85 -7.23 -6.47
N GLY A 11 7.48 -8.38 -5.91
CA GLY A 11 7.94 -9.68 -6.35
C GLY A 11 7.00 -10.24 -7.41
N LYS A 12 7.28 -11.46 -7.88
CA LYS A 12 6.43 -12.12 -8.87
C LYS A 12 5.10 -12.52 -8.24
N SER A 13 4.01 -12.26 -8.96
CA SER A 13 2.68 -12.69 -8.54
C SER A 13 2.58 -14.22 -8.53
N THR A 14 1.83 -14.72 -7.56
CA THR A 14 1.32 -16.11 -7.59
C THR A 14 0.00 -16.12 -8.37
N ASN A 15 -0.75 -17.19 -8.28
CA ASN A 15 -2.10 -17.25 -8.85
C ASN A 15 -3.13 -16.47 -8.01
N VAL A 16 -2.74 -15.98 -6.84
CA VAL A 16 -3.64 -15.38 -5.86
C VAL A 16 -3.25 -13.96 -5.51
N SER A 17 -1.96 -13.65 -5.39
CA SER A 17 -1.50 -12.38 -4.84
C SER A 17 -0.13 -11.97 -5.36
N THR A 18 0.27 -10.75 -5.01
CA THR A 18 1.58 -10.20 -5.34
C THR A 18 2.29 -9.78 -4.06
N PRO A 19 3.40 -10.44 -3.69
CA PRO A 19 4.21 -10.03 -2.55
C PRO A 19 5.08 -8.84 -2.92
N GLY A 20 5.51 -8.08 -1.93
CA GLY A 20 6.43 -6.97 -2.15
C GLY A 20 7.14 -6.56 -0.88
N MET A 21 8.04 -5.61 -1.04
CA MET A 21 8.78 -4.98 0.04
C MET A 21 8.65 -3.47 -0.07
N LEU A 22 8.38 -2.83 1.05
CA LEU A 22 8.25 -1.39 1.14
C LEU A 22 9.48 -0.79 1.83
N HIS A 23 10.04 0.23 1.20
CA HIS A 23 11.17 0.99 1.75
C HIS A 23 10.75 2.45 1.92
N ILE A 24 11.31 3.11 2.92
CA ILE A 24 11.15 4.55 3.14
C ILE A 24 12.53 5.18 3.08
N ASP A 25 12.71 6.13 2.16
CA ASP A 25 13.98 6.82 1.94
C ASP A 25 15.16 5.83 1.88
N GLY A 26 14.96 4.72 1.17
CA GLY A 26 15.96 3.69 0.95
C GLY A 26 16.11 2.65 2.06
N LYS A 27 15.36 2.77 3.15
CA LYS A 27 15.43 1.81 4.27
C LYS A 27 14.23 0.90 4.28
N PHE A 28 14.44 -0.40 4.49
CA PHE A 28 13.36 -1.38 4.56
C PHE A 28 12.39 -1.03 5.69
N GLU A 29 11.10 -1.03 5.36
CA GLU A 29 10.05 -0.74 6.33
C GLU A 29 9.23 -1.99 6.69
N CYS A 30 8.69 -2.67 5.70
CA CYS A 30 7.83 -3.82 5.92
C CYS A 30 7.59 -4.59 4.62
N PHE A 31 6.93 -5.74 4.73
CA PHE A 31 6.45 -6.49 3.58
C PHE A 31 5.08 -5.98 3.15
N THR A 32 4.73 -6.24 1.90
CA THR A 32 3.43 -5.86 1.35
C THR A 32 2.76 -7.05 0.66
N LEU A 33 1.45 -6.95 0.52
CA LEU A 33 0.67 -7.91 -0.25
C LEU A 33 -0.39 -7.15 -1.03
N GLU A 34 -0.51 -7.49 -2.31
CA GLU A 34 -1.49 -6.91 -3.21
C GLU A 34 -2.21 -8.02 -3.97
N ASP A 35 -3.26 -7.64 -4.68
CA ASP A 35 -3.89 -8.51 -5.66
C ASP A 35 -2.91 -8.87 -6.79
N ILE A 36 -3.33 -9.72 -7.71
CA ILE A 36 -2.49 -10.17 -8.83
C ILE A 36 -2.21 -8.99 -9.77
N VAL A 37 -0.97 -8.87 -10.21
CA VAL A 37 -0.61 -7.96 -11.30
C VAL A 37 -1.11 -8.58 -12.61
N ARG A 38 -1.89 -7.80 -13.37
CA ARG A 38 -2.44 -8.23 -14.65
C ARG A 38 -1.80 -7.45 -15.79
N PRO A 39 -1.92 -7.93 -17.03
CA PRO A 39 -1.42 -7.17 -18.18
C PRO A 39 -2.01 -5.76 -18.24
N PRO A 40 -1.30 -4.79 -18.83
CA PRO A 40 -1.80 -3.43 -18.96
C PRO A 40 -3.21 -3.39 -19.59
N GLY A 41 -4.09 -2.59 -18.98
CA GLY A 41 -5.47 -2.45 -19.45
C GLY A 41 -6.43 -3.57 -19.04
N VAL A 42 -5.92 -4.65 -18.44
CA VAL A 42 -6.79 -5.74 -17.94
C VAL A 42 -7.09 -5.50 -16.46
N LYS A 43 -8.37 -5.47 -16.13
CA LYS A 43 -8.82 -5.33 -14.74
C LYS A 43 -9.94 -6.32 -14.45
N VAL A 44 -9.72 -7.18 -13.47
CA VAL A 44 -10.75 -8.04 -12.90
C VAL A 44 -11.17 -7.37 -11.59
N TYR A 45 -12.41 -6.96 -11.49
CA TYR A 45 -12.91 -6.18 -10.36
C TYR A 45 -12.63 -6.90 -9.04
N GLY A 46 -12.07 -6.16 -8.09
CA GLY A 46 -11.75 -6.69 -6.76
C GLY A 46 -10.57 -7.66 -6.73
N GLN A 47 -9.90 -7.94 -7.86
CA GLN A 47 -8.85 -8.95 -7.96
C GLN A 47 -7.67 -8.48 -8.80
N THR A 48 -7.41 -7.18 -8.84
CA THR A 48 -6.34 -6.62 -9.68
C THR A 48 -5.52 -5.63 -8.89
N ALA A 49 -4.19 -5.79 -8.92
CA ALA A 49 -3.26 -4.81 -8.38
C ALA A 49 -3.28 -3.54 -9.23
N ILE A 50 -3.02 -2.40 -8.60
CA ILE A 50 -2.96 -1.13 -9.31
C ILE A 50 -1.75 -1.09 -10.24
N PRO A 51 -1.77 -0.22 -11.28
CA PRO A 51 -0.61 -0.08 -12.17
C PRO A 51 0.64 0.38 -11.42
N ALA A 52 1.80 -0.12 -11.84
CA ALA A 52 3.07 0.42 -11.38
C ALA A 52 3.18 1.90 -11.79
N GLY A 53 3.94 2.68 -11.04
CA GLY A 53 4.11 4.10 -11.29
C GLY A 53 4.43 4.85 -10.02
N ILE A 54 4.36 6.18 -10.10
CA ILE A 54 4.62 7.05 -8.96
C ILE A 54 3.32 7.76 -8.63
N TYR A 55 2.94 7.69 -7.35
CA TYR A 55 1.70 8.28 -6.85
C TYR A 55 1.99 9.16 -5.64
N GLU A 56 1.21 10.23 -5.49
CA GLU A 56 1.19 10.98 -4.25
C GLU A 56 0.38 10.22 -3.22
N VAL A 57 0.80 10.27 -1.95
CA VAL A 57 0.09 9.67 -0.83
C VAL A 57 -0.41 10.79 0.07
N GLN A 58 -1.70 10.77 0.39
CA GLN A 58 -2.32 11.71 1.31
C GLN A 58 -3.04 10.95 2.42
N LEU A 59 -3.13 11.55 3.60
CA LEU A 59 -3.94 11.02 4.68
C LEU A 59 -5.33 11.63 4.58
N THR A 60 -6.34 10.81 4.29
CA THR A 60 -7.71 11.27 4.13
C THR A 60 -8.68 10.35 4.87
N TYR A 61 -9.86 10.87 5.19
CA TYR A 61 -10.89 10.06 5.84
C TYR A 61 -11.37 8.95 4.91
N SER A 62 -11.45 7.74 5.44
CA SER A 62 -12.01 6.58 4.74
C SER A 62 -13.28 6.13 5.45
N PRO A 63 -14.45 6.18 4.79
CA PRO A 63 -15.67 5.67 5.41
C PRO A 63 -15.58 4.22 5.84
N LYS A 64 -14.76 3.43 5.12
CA LYS A 64 -14.58 2.00 5.43
C LYS A 64 -13.58 1.76 6.55
N PHE A 65 -12.45 2.46 6.55
CA PHE A 65 -11.34 2.15 7.44
C PHE A 65 -11.18 3.10 8.61
N SER A 66 -11.47 4.39 8.44
CA SER A 66 -11.29 5.37 9.51
C SER A 66 -12.09 5.02 10.78
N PRO A 67 -13.35 4.55 10.69
CA PRO A 67 -14.08 4.14 11.90
C PRO A 67 -13.41 2.99 12.65
N LYS A 68 -12.64 2.15 11.94
CA LYS A 68 -11.91 1.03 12.53
C LYS A 68 -10.57 1.44 13.10
N TYR A 69 -10.17 2.69 12.91
CA TYR A 69 -8.87 3.21 13.32
C TYR A 69 -9.03 4.49 14.13
N GLY A 70 -9.94 4.49 15.08
CA GLY A 70 -10.18 5.64 15.95
C GLY A 70 -10.67 6.90 15.26
N GLY A 71 -11.24 6.77 14.06
CA GLY A 71 -11.69 7.92 13.27
C GLY A 71 -10.57 8.64 12.54
N LEU A 72 -9.35 8.11 12.57
CA LEU A 72 -8.18 8.75 11.97
C LEU A 72 -8.17 8.58 10.45
N ALA A 73 -7.53 9.54 9.76
CA ALA A 73 -7.32 9.48 8.31
C ALA A 73 -6.44 8.28 7.95
N ILE A 74 -6.66 7.73 6.75
CA ILE A 74 -5.96 6.53 6.26
C ILE A 74 -5.21 6.89 4.98
N PRO A 75 -3.99 6.36 4.76
CA PRO A 75 -3.23 6.69 3.55
C PRO A 75 -3.99 6.38 2.26
N LEU A 76 -4.02 7.34 1.36
CA LEU A 76 -4.67 7.26 0.06
C LEU A 76 -3.65 7.52 -1.03
N LEU A 77 -3.63 6.67 -2.07
CA LEU A 77 -2.89 6.95 -3.30
C LEU A 77 -3.77 7.78 -4.23
N VAL A 78 -3.25 8.94 -4.64
CA VAL A 78 -4.01 9.93 -5.41
C VAL A 78 -3.99 9.58 -6.89
N ALA A 79 -5.15 9.68 -7.54
CA ALA A 79 -5.31 9.62 -9.01
C ALA A 79 -4.79 8.32 -9.63
N VAL A 80 -5.10 7.19 -9.04
CA VAL A 80 -4.78 5.89 -9.64
C VAL A 80 -5.77 5.61 -10.77
N ALA A 81 -5.24 5.43 -11.99
CA ALA A 81 -6.06 5.23 -13.17
C ALA A 81 -6.95 3.98 -13.02
N ASN A 82 -8.25 4.13 -13.28
CA ASN A 82 -9.27 3.09 -13.23
C ASN A 82 -9.52 2.49 -11.84
N PHE A 83 -9.02 3.13 -10.79
CA PHE A 83 -9.26 2.70 -9.41
C PHE A 83 -9.72 3.88 -8.59
N LEU A 84 -10.59 3.61 -7.61
CA LEU A 84 -11.07 4.60 -6.65
C LEU A 84 -10.72 4.15 -5.25
N GLY A 85 -10.32 5.11 -4.40
CA GLY A 85 -10.12 4.83 -2.99
C GLY A 85 -9.01 3.83 -2.70
N VAL A 86 -7.92 3.86 -3.47
CA VAL A 86 -6.77 2.98 -3.24
C VAL A 86 -6.05 3.42 -1.98
N ARG A 87 -5.98 2.51 -1.01
CA ARG A 87 -5.42 2.79 0.31
C ARG A 87 -4.26 1.86 0.64
N ILE A 88 -3.41 2.29 1.55
CA ILE A 88 -2.51 1.40 2.28
C ILE A 88 -3.22 1.10 3.59
N HIS A 89 -3.45 -0.17 3.89
CA HIS A 89 -4.13 -0.54 5.13
C HIS A 89 -3.68 -1.91 5.65
N TRP A 90 -4.34 -2.38 6.70
CA TRP A 90 -4.05 -3.68 7.31
C TRP A 90 -4.90 -4.77 6.67
N GLY A 91 -4.45 -6.00 6.81
CA GLY A 91 -5.10 -7.19 6.29
C GLY A 91 -4.07 -8.29 6.09
N ASN A 92 -4.50 -9.51 5.81
CA ASN A 92 -3.61 -10.66 5.75
C ASN A 92 -3.53 -11.32 4.38
N LYS A 93 -4.56 -11.23 3.56
CA LYS A 93 -4.63 -11.93 2.26
C LYS A 93 -5.24 -11.02 1.20
N ALA A 94 -5.04 -11.39 -0.05
CA ALA A 94 -5.58 -10.63 -1.19
C ALA A 94 -7.10 -10.45 -1.09
N ALA A 95 -7.82 -11.41 -0.52
CA ALA A 95 -9.26 -11.29 -0.31
C ALA A 95 -9.63 -10.17 0.67
N ASP A 96 -8.67 -9.68 1.47
CA ASP A 96 -8.88 -8.57 2.39
C ASP A 96 -8.70 -7.21 1.72
N THR A 97 -8.43 -7.19 0.43
CA THR A 97 -8.20 -5.95 -0.30
C THR A 97 -8.88 -5.98 -1.67
N ASP A 98 -9.04 -4.78 -2.22
CA ASP A 98 -9.70 -4.53 -3.48
C ASP A 98 -8.84 -3.52 -4.25
N GLY A 99 -7.63 -3.97 -4.64
CA GLY A 99 -6.64 -3.12 -5.26
C GLY A 99 -5.78 -2.32 -4.29
N CYS A 100 -6.07 -2.36 -2.99
CA CYS A 100 -5.28 -1.66 -1.99
C CYS A 100 -3.99 -2.43 -1.65
N ILE A 101 -3.10 -1.76 -0.93
CA ILE A 101 -1.81 -2.32 -0.51
C ILE A 101 -1.91 -2.72 0.95
N LEU A 102 -1.71 -4.00 1.24
CA LEU A 102 -1.62 -4.50 2.60
C LEU A 102 -0.18 -4.48 3.07
N VAL A 103 0.03 -4.19 4.34
CA VAL A 103 1.38 -4.19 4.95
C VAL A 103 1.45 -5.20 6.09
N GLY A 104 2.65 -5.71 6.34
CA GLY A 104 2.87 -6.66 7.44
C GLY A 104 4.36 -6.85 7.70
N ASP A 105 4.69 -7.30 8.91
CA ASP A 105 6.08 -7.57 9.29
C ASP A 105 6.48 -9.02 9.10
N ALA A 106 5.52 -9.92 8.88
CA ALA A 106 5.80 -11.34 8.67
C ALA A 106 5.37 -11.74 7.27
N PRO A 107 6.31 -12.13 6.39
CA PRO A 107 5.96 -12.57 5.04
C PRO A 107 5.48 -14.02 5.04
N GLY A 108 4.65 -14.36 4.07
CA GLY A 108 4.17 -15.72 3.87
C GLY A 108 3.73 -15.92 2.43
N VAL A 109 3.35 -17.16 2.09
CA VAL A 109 2.82 -17.43 0.76
C VAL A 109 1.39 -16.93 0.71
N ASP A 110 1.11 -15.96 -0.18
CA ASP A 110 -0.18 -15.34 -0.35
C ASP A 110 -0.74 -14.75 0.96
N TRP A 111 0.16 -14.28 1.84
CA TRP A 111 -0.20 -13.86 3.17
C TRP A 111 0.86 -12.92 3.76
N VAL A 112 0.41 -11.97 4.58
CA VAL A 112 1.30 -11.18 5.45
C VAL A 112 0.73 -11.21 6.86
N GLY A 113 1.63 -11.34 7.83
CA GLY A 113 1.28 -11.32 9.24
C GLY A 113 1.78 -10.08 9.93
N GLN A 114 1.38 -9.91 11.19
CA GLN A 114 1.72 -8.74 11.99
C GLN A 114 1.37 -7.44 11.26
N SER A 115 0.22 -7.45 10.61
CA SER A 115 -0.19 -6.38 9.71
C SER A 115 -0.47 -5.09 10.48
N ARG A 116 -1.14 -5.19 11.61
CA ARG A 116 -1.50 -4.00 12.39
C ARG A 116 -0.26 -3.35 13.00
N VAL A 117 0.70 -4.14 13.45
CA VAL A 117 1.97 -3.63 13.99
C VAL A 117 2.73 -2.88 12.90
N ALA A 118 2.83 -3.45 11.70
CA ALA A 118 3.49 -2.81 10.57
C ALA A 118 2.76 -1.54 10.16
N PHE A 119 1.43 -1.59 10.11
CA PHE A 119 0.63 -0.43 9.73
C PHE A 119 0.79 0.71 10.74
N ASP A 120 0.71 0.42 12.03
CA ASP A 120 0.84 1.46 13.05
C ASP A 120 2.20 2.15 12.98
N ARG A 121 3.28 1.39 12.76
CA ARG A 121 4.63 1.95 12.64
C ARG A 121 4.76 2.81 11.39
N LEU A 122 4.27 2.33 10.25
CA LEU A 122 4.26 3.09 9.00
C LEU A 122 3.42 4.36 9.16
N TYR A 123 2.24 4.23 9.74
CA TYR A 123 1.32 5.35 9.93
C TYR A 123 1.96 6.49 10.73
N ALA A 124 2.68 6.15 11.81
CA ALA A 124 3.36 7.16 12.61
C ALA A 124 4.37 7.96 11.78
N LYS A 125 5.08 7.30 10.86
CA LYS A 125 6.05 7.97 9.97
C LYS A 125 5.35 8.85 8.94
N LEU A 126 4.24 8.39 8.37
CA LEU A 126 3.45 9.19 7.43
C LEU A 126 2.84 10.40 8.12
N GLN A 127 2.32 10.21 9.31
CA GLN A 127 1.73 11.28 10.11
C GLN A 127 2.76 12.34 10.47
N ALA A 128 3.96 11.92 10.87
CA ALA A 128 5.05 12.83 11.17
C ALA A 128 5.49 13.63 9.93
N ALA A 129 5.52 12.99 8.76
CA ALA A 129 5.87 13.67 7.51
C ALA A 129 4.84 14.75 7.17
N VAL A 130 3.55 14.43 7.27
CA VAL A 130 2.48 15.41 7.03
C VAL A 130 2.59 16.57 8.01
N GLY A 131 2.81 16.28 9.29
CA GLY A 131 2.97 17.30 10.31
C GLY A 131 4.17 18.21 10.09
N ALA A 132 5.21 17.71 9.41
CA ALA A 132 6.39 18.48 9.04
C ALA A 132 6.25 19.20 7.70
N GLY A 133 5.09 19.14 7.06
CA GLY A 133 4.85 19.76 5.76
C GLY A 133 5.49 19.02 4.59
N LYS A 134 5.86 17.77 4.76
CA LYS A 134 6.47 16.98 3.69
C LYS A 134 5.40 16.37 2.79
N LYS A 135 5.70 16.38 1.49
CA LYS A 135 4.93 15.61 0.52
C LYS A 135 5.32 14.14 0.65
N ILE A 136 4.36 13.24 0.51
CA ILE A 136 4.63 11.80 0.51
C ILE A 136 4.38 11.26 -0.88
N THR A 137 5.33 10.51 -1.42
CA THR A 137 5.19 9.81 -2.70
C THR A 137 5.50 8.34 -2.51
N ILE A 138 4.88 7.49 -3.34
CA ILE A 138 5.18 6.08 -3.42
C ILE A 138 5.48 5.73 -4.87
N GLU A 139 6.63 5.10 -5.10
CA GLU A 139 6.95 4.51 -6.38
C GLU A 139 6.70 3.01 -6.28
N ILE A 140 5.93 2.47 -7.23
CA ILE A 140 5.64 1.04 -7.31
C ILE A 140 6.33 0.49 -8.53
N ARG A 141 7.23 -0.48 -8.34
CA ARG A 141 8.02 -1.11 -9.40
C ARG A 141 7.59 -2.56 -9.58
N GLU A 142 7.49 -2.96 -10.85
CA GLU A 142 7.20 -4.34 -11.19
C GLU A 142 8.33 -5.28 -10.81
N ALA A 143 8.00 -6.57 -10.71
CA ALA A 143 9.00 -7.60 -10.44
C ALA A 143 10.08 -7.61 -11.53
N VAL A 144 11.28 -7.86 -11.09
CA VAL A 144 12.45 -7.95 -12.01
C VAL A 144 12.48 -9.29 -12.72
#